data_8a19ae488d67314b72decfd0760638a3
#
_entry.id   8a19ae488d67314b72decfd0760638a3
#
_cell.length_a   1.000
_cell.length_b   1.000
_cell.length_c   1.000
_cell.angle_alpha   90.00
_cell.angle_beta   90.00
_cell.angle_gamma   90.00
#
_symmetry.space_group_name_H-M   'P 1'
#
loop_
_entity.id
_entity.type
_entity.pdbx_description
1 polymer ?
#
loop_
_entity_poly.entity_id
_entity_poly.type
_entity_poly.pdbx_seq_one_letter_code
_entity_poly.pdbx_strand_id
1 'polypeptide(L)' 'MISRVTYQGDLRTEAVHIQSGNVIVTDAPIDNNGKGDAFAPSDLVATSVASCMLTIMGIVAKRDNIN' A
#
# COMPACT_ATOMS: atom_id res chain seq x y z
N MET A 1 -4.41 -16.76 2.82
CA MET A 1 -3.33 -15.76 2.99
C MET A 1 -3.44 -14.71 1.89
N ILE A 2 -3.48 -13.44 2.27
CA ILE A 2 -3.59 -12.33 1.32
C ILE A 2 -2.22 -11.91 0.80
N SER A 3 -1.27 -11.80 1.72
CA SER A 3 0.07 -11.29 1.39
C SER A 3 1.12 -11.95 2.26
N ARG A 4 2.34 -11.84 1.81
CA ARG A 4 3.53 -12.23 2.57
C ARG A 4 4.40 -11.01 2.74
N VAL A 5 4.77 -10.71 3.99
CA VAL A 5 5.62 -9.57 4.30
C VAL A 5 6.96 -10.08 4.81
N THR A 6 8.04 -9.59 4.21
CA THR A 6 9.40 -10.00 4.54
C THR A 6 10.22 -8.78 4.91
N TYR A 7 10.96 -8.86 6.02
CA TYR A 7 11.91 -7.82 6.41
C TYR A 7 13.15 -7.92 5.54
N GLN A 8 13.50 -6.82 4.87
CA GLN A 8 14.62 -6.79 3.94
C GLN A 8 15.91 -6.27 4.57
N GLY A 9 15.89 -5.81 5.80
CA GLY A 9 17.00 -5.12 6.43
C GLY A 9 16.91 -3.63 6.18
N ASP A 10 17.69 -2.87 6.92
CA ASP A 10 17.75 -1.41 6.83
C ASP A 10 16.37 -0.75 6.95
N LEU A 11 15.51 -1.31 7.80
CA LEU A 11 14.16 -0.79 8.09
C LEU A 11 13.24 -0.80 6.86
N ARG A 12 13.48 -1.74 5.95
CA ARG A 12 12.68 -1.92 4.73
C ARG A 12 11.93 -3.24 4.81
N THR A 13 10.69 -3.25 4.33
CA THR A 13 9.92 -4.48 4.16
C THR A 13 9.46 -4.62 2.72
N GLU A 14 9.21 -5.86 2.33
CA GLU A 14 8.61 -6.18 1.05
C GLU A 14 7.34 -6.98 1.30
N ALA A 15 6.23 -6.55 0.71
CA ALA A 15 4.96 -7.25 0.78
C ALA A 15 4.56 -7.74 -0.60
N VAL A 16 4.28 -9.02 -0.70
CA VAL A 16 3.86 -9.65 -1.96
C VAL A 16 2.37 -9.99 -1.86
N HIS A 17 1.59 -9.49 -2.80
CA HIS A 17 0.19 -9.86 -2.95
C HIS A 17 0.14 -11.27 -3.57
N ILE A 18 -0.33 -12.25 -2.82
CA ILE A 18 -0.19 -13.66 -3.22
C ILE A 18 -0.90 -13.93 -4.54
N GLN A 19 -2.12 -13.42 -4.70
CA GLN A 19 -2.93 -13.71 -5.88
C GLN A 19 -2.36 -13.08 -7.15
N SER A 20 -1.91 -11.83 -7.08
CA SER A 20 -1.45 -11.10 -8.29
C SER A 20 0.05 -11.13 -8.50
N GLY A 21 0.82 -11.42 -7.45
CA GLY A 21 2.27 -11.32 -7.49
C GLY A 21 2.79 -9.89 -7.39
N ASN A 22 1.91 -8.90 -7.26
CA ASN A 22 2.36 -7.51 -7.11
C ASN A 22 3.12 -7.33 -5.81
N VAL A 23 4.09 -6.44 -5.85
CA VAL A 23 5.01 -6.21 -4.73
C VAL A 23 4.91 -4.75 -4.29
N ILE A 24 4.84 -4.55 -2.98
CA ILE A 24 4.93 -3.23 -2.35
C ILE A 24 6.15 -3.23 -1.44
N VAL A 25 6.92 -2.16 -1.50
CA VAL A 25 8.08 -1.96 -0.63
C VAL A 25 7.74 -0.84 0.35
N THR A 26 8.09 -1.03 1.63
CA THR A 26 7.95 0.03 2.63
C THR A 26 9.30 0.37 3.22
N ASP A 27 9.48 1.62 3.61
CA ASP A 27 10.67 2.11 4.30
C ASP A 27 10.24 2.87 5.55
N ALA A 28 11.05 2.77 6.60
CA ALA A 28 10.88 3.69 7.72
C ALA A 28 11.16 5.11 7.24
N PRO A 29 10.49 6.12 7.79
CA PRO A 29 10.75 7.50 7.39
C PRO A 29 12.14 7.97 7.81
N ILE A 30 12.63 9.02 7.17
CA ILE A 30 13.99 9.54 7.41
C ILE A 30 14.17 9.95 8.86
N ASP A 31 13.15 10.53 9.50
CA ASP A 31 13.22 10.95 10.90
C ASP A 31 13.31 9.77 11.88
N ASN A 32 13.05 8.55 11.42
CA ASN A 32 13.24 7.31 12.18
C ASN A 32 14.39 6.47 11.62
N ASN A 33 15.37 7.12 11.00
CA ASN A 33 16.58 6.51 10.45
C ASN A 33 16.30 5.57 9.27
N GLY A 34 15.14 5.68 8.66
CA GLY A 34 14.82 4.93 7.44
C GLY A 34 15.33 5.61 6.19
N LYS A 35 15.24 4.92 5.06
CA LYS A 35 15.68 5.45 3.77
C LYS A 35 14.70 6.49 3.21
N GLY A 36 13.41 6.38 3.54
CA GLY A 36 12.40 7.29 3.04
C GLY A 36 12.16 7.21 1.54
N ASP A 37 12.61 6.13 0.89
CA ASP A 37 12.48 5.98 -0.57
C ASP A 37 11.15 5.36 -0.97
N ALA A 38 10.35 4.91 -0.02
CA ALA A 38 9.04 4.30 -0.25
C ALA A 38 8.09 4.74 0.86
N PHE A 39 6.82 4.37 0.71
CA PHE A 39 5.83 4.64 1.75
C PHE A 39 6.28 4.02 3.07
N ALA A 40 6.16 4.77 4.16
CA ALA A 40 6.20 4.16 5.48
C ALA A 40 4.92 3.32 5.68
N PRO A 41 4.95 2.29 6.55
CA PRO A 41 3.74 1.51 6.81
C PRO A 41 2.55 2.36 7.26
N SER A 42 2.78 3.39 8.08
CA SER A 42 1.73 4.32 8.50
C SER A 42 1.17 5.14 7.34
N ASP A 43 2.02 5.51 6.37
CA ASP A 43 1.58 6.19 5.15
C ASP A 43 0.64 5.30 4.34
N LEU A 44 0.93 4.00 4.30
CA LEU A 44 0.09 3.04 3.58
C LEU A 44 -1.28 2.90 4.23
N VAL A 45 -1.38 2.98 5.56
CA VAL A 45 -2.67 2.94 6.24
C VAL A 45 -3.54 4.11 5.77
N ALA A 46 -3.00 5.32 5.77
CA ALA A 46 -3.73 6.50 5.29
C ALA A 46 -4.07 6.38 3.81
N THR A 47 -3.10 5.95 3.00
CA THR A 47 -3.27 5.80 1.55
C THR A 47 -4.34 4.75 1.24
N SER A 48 -4.39 3.65 2.02
CA SER A 48 -5.37 2.60 1.80
C SER A 48 -6.80 3.08 2.03
N VAL A 49 -7.02 3.97 3.00
CA VAL A 49 -8.34 4.55 3.25
C VAL A 49 -8.79 5.38 2.05
N ALA A 50 -7.93 6.27 1.56
CA ALA A 50 -8.24 7.10 0.39
C ALA A 50 -8.50 6.24 -0.85
N SER A 51 -7.65 5.24 -1.07
CA SER A 51 -7.79 4.32 -2.20
C SER A 51 -9.10 3.54 -2.12
N CYS A 52 -9.47 3.10 -0.92
CA CYS A 52 -10.74 2.38 -0.71
C CYS A 52 -11.94 3.27 -1.05
N MET A 53 -11.93 4.52 -0.58
CA MET A 53 -13.00 5.47 -0.86
C MET A 53 -13.16 5.71 -2.35
N LEU A 54 -12.05 5.96 -3.04
CA LEU A 54 -12.08 6.18 -4.49
C LEU A 54 -12.57 4.94 -5.25
N THR A 55 -12.16 3.75 -4.80
CA THR A 55 -12.60 2.51 -5.41
C THR A 55 -14.10 2.31 -5.26
N ILE A 56 -14.63 2.60 -4.07
CA ILE A 56 -16.09 2.50 -3.81
C ILE A 56 -16.83 3.50 -4.70
N MET A 57 -16.35 4.73 -4.80
CA MET A 57 -16.95 5.74 -5.65
C MET A 57 -16.93 5.30 -7.11
N GLY A 58 -15.83 4.69 -7.56
CA GLY A 58 -15.71 4.16 -8.91
C GLY A 58 -16.68 3.03 -9.19
N ILE A 59 -16.87 2.13 -8.21
CA ILE A 59 -17.84 1.03 -8.34
C ILE A 59 -19.26 1.58 -8.51
N VAL A 60 -19.63 2.57 -7.69
CA VAL A 60 -20.94 3.21 -7.77
C VAL A 60 -21.12 3.92 -9.10
N ALA A 61 -20.11 4.69 -9.52
CA ALA A 61 -20.16 5.41 -10.78
C ALA A 61 -20.33 4.46 -11.98
N LYS A 62 -19.59 3.36 -11.99
CA LYS A 62 -19.69 2.37 -13.07
C LYS A 62 -21.06 1.71 -13.08
N ARG A 63 -21.58 1.32 -11.92
CA ARG A 63 -22.89 0.69 -11.79
C ARG A 63 -24.00 1.60 -12.31
N ASP A 64 -23.92 2.90 -12.02
CA ASP A 64 -24.94 3.88 -12.35
C ASP A 64 -24.63 4.66 -13.64
N ASN A 65 -23.60 4.28 -14.38
CA ASN A 65 -23.14 4.92 -15.62
C ASN A 65 -22.80 6.40 -15.43
N ILE A 66 -22.22 6.74 -14.30
CA ILE A 66 -21.73 8.10 -14.02
C ILE A 66 -20.24 8.14 -14.36
N ASN A 67 -19.80 9.18 -15.04
CA ASN A 67 -18.38 9.35 -15.37
C ASN A 67 -17.63 10.18 -14.34
#